data_72e2c407ceda33241153a36e8285e0ef
#
_entry.id   72e2c407ceda33241153a36e8285e0ef
#
_cell.length_a   1.000
_cell.length_b   1.000
_cell.length_c   1.000
_cell.angle_alpha   90.00
_cell.angle_beta   90.00
_cell.angle_gamma   90.00
#
_symmetry.space_group_name_H-M   'P 1'
#
loop_
_entity.id
_entity.type
_entity.pdbx_description
1 polymer ?
#
loop_
_entity_poly.entity_id
_entity_poly.type
_entity_poly.pdbx_seq_one_letter_code
_entity_poly.pdbx_strand_id
1 'polypeptide(L)' 'MRDLIVAVDIGTGSARAGVFDRSGALFGRSEHPIAMRRPAADHAEHDSEDIWRAVCGAVRGACAAADARPSRV' A
#
# COMPACT_ATOMS: atom_id res chain seq x y z
N MET A 1 -17.03 -1.80 -15.26
CA MET A 1 -16.78 -0.35 -15.16
C MET A 1 -15.73 -0.08 -14.09
N ARG A 2 -14.78 0.78 -14.40
CA ARG A 2 -13.72 1.15 -13.48
C ARG A 2 -14.10 2.41 -12.75
N ASP A 3 -14.56 2.24 -11.55
CA ASP A 3 -15.06 3.36 -10.74
C ASP A 3 -14.34 3.46 -9.39
N LEU A 4 -13.29 2.66 -9.18
CA LEU A 4 -12.53 2.66 -7.95
C LEU A 4 -11.09 3.12 -8.20
N ILE A 5 -10.53 3.78 -7.20
CA ILE A 5 -9.18 4.32 -7.25
C ILE A 5 -8.40 3.73 -6.09
N VAL A 6 -7.21 3.20 -6.36
CA VAL A 6 -6.28 2.78 -5.32
C VAL A 6 -5.24 3.86 -5.14
N ALA A 7 -5.12 4.37 -3.93
CA ALA A 7 -4.08 5.33 -3.57
C ALA A 7 -3.06 4.64 -2.67
N VAL A 8 -1.79 4.89 -2.93
CA VAL A 8 -0.69 4.29 -2.18
C VAL A 8 0.18 5.39 -1.61
N ASP A 9 0.52 5.26 -0.33
CA ASP A 9 1.42 6.15 0.35
C ASP A 9 2.54 5.34 0.98
N ILE A 10 3.77 5.71 0.70
CA ILE A 10 4.94 5.02 1.24
C ILE A 10 5.61 5.93 2.25
N GLY A 11 5.54 5.53 3.51
CA GLY A 11 6.21 6.24 4.60
C GLY A 11 7.54 5.58 4.95
N THR A 12 8.15 6.05 6.01
CA THR A 12 9.46 5.56 6.45
C THR A 12 9.42 4.11 6.89
N GLY A 13 8.37 3.70 7.56
CA GLY A 13 8.27 2.36 8.16
C GLY A 13 7.15 1.50 7.60
N SER A 14 6.36 2.00 6.67
CA SER A 14 5.23 1.23 6.15
C SER A 14 4.76 1.73 4.80
N ALA A 15 4.08 0.86 4.08
CA ALA A 15 3.31 1.21 2.89
C ALA A 15 1.83 1.12 3.25
N ARG A 16 1.06 2.10 2.83
CA ARG A 16 -0.38 2.16 3.07
C ARG A 16 -1.11 2.25 1.75
N ALA A 17 -2.25 1.60 1.69
CA ALA A 17 -3.10 1.68 0.51
C ALA A 17 -4.55 1.89 0.93
N GLY A 18 -5.29 2.63 0.13
CA GLY A 18 -6.72 2.82 0.32
C GLY A 18 -7.45 2.69 -1.00
N VAL A 19 -8.66 2.16 -0.96
CA VAL A 19 -9.53 2.05 -2.11
C VAL A 19 -10.67 3.05 -1.95
N PHE A 20 -10.81 3.93 -2.91
CA PHE A 20 -11.78 5.02 -2.89
C PHE A 20 -12.67 4.97 -4.11
N ASP A 21 -13.87 5.52 -4.00
CA ASP A 21 -14.67 5.80 -5.17
C ASP A 21 -14.37 7.21 -5.70
N ARG A 22 -15.08 7.61 -6.75
CA ARG A 22 -14.87 8.92 -7.37
C ARG A 22 -15.23 10.10 -6.46
N SER A 23 -16.09 9.86 -5.48
CA SER A 23 -16.47 10.91 -4.53
C SER A 23 -15.48 11.06 -3.38
N GLY A 24 -14.49 10.17 -3.29
CA GLY A 24 -13.52 10.17 -2.22
C GLY A 24 -13.92 9.31 -1.02
N ALA A 25 -14.99 8.54 -1.13
CA ALA A 25 -15.38 7.64 -0.06
C ALA A 25 -14.42 6.47 0.04
N LEU A 26 -13.94 6.20 1.25
CA LEU A 26 -13.00 5.12 1.52
C LEU A 26 -13.77 3.80 1.72
N PHE A 27 -13.44 2.80 0.91
CA PHE A 27 -14.07 1.48 0.99
C PHE A 27 -13.19 0.44 1.68
N GLY A 28 -11.88 0.60 1.63
CA GLY A 28 -10.99 -0.32 2.29
C GLY A 28 -9.60 0.26 2.39
N ARG A 29 -8.87 -0.16 3.40
CA ARG A 29 -7.50 0.29 3.60
C ARG A 29 -6.67 -0.83 4.19
N SER A 30 -5.37 -0.74 3.98
CA SER A 30 -4.41 -1.68 4.53
C SER A 30 -3.07 -1.01 4.71
N GLU A 31 -2.30 -1.50 5.66
CA GLU A 31 -0.95 -1.03 5.93
C GLU A 31 -0.04 -2.23 6.08
N HIS A 32 1.13 -2.16 5.46
CA HIS A 32 2.16 -3.19 5.59
C HIS A 32 3.47 -2.57 6.03
N PRO A 33 4.14 -3.16 7.00
CA PRO A 33 5.44 -2.65 7.43
C PRO A 33 6.49 -2.87 6.36
N ILE A 34 7.46 -1.96 6.32
CA ILE A 34 8.63 -2.07 5.46
C ILE A 34 9.82 -2.36 6.36
N ALA A 35 10.55 -3.44 6.06
CA ALA A 35 11.76 -3.75 6.79
C ALA A 35 12.82 -2.68 6.49
N MET A 36 13.38 -2.08 7.54
CA MET A 36 14.42 -1.09 7.39
C MET A 36 15.75 -1.73 7.68
N ARG A 37 16.69 -1.61 6.76
CA ARG A 37 18.02 -2.13 6.91
C ARG A 37 18.96 -1.05 7.42
N ARG A 38 19.84 -1.43 8.34
CA ARG A 38 20.86 -0.54 8.87
C ARG A 38 22.21 -1.23 8.82
N PRO A 39 22.83 -1.25 7.64
CA PRO A 39 24.13 -1.94 7.50
C PRO A 39 25.26 -1.25 8.30
N ALA A 40 25.08 0.03 8.62
CA ALA A 40 25.98 0.78 9.46
C ALA A 40 25.15 1.53 10.50
N ALA A 41 25.78 1.86 11.65
CA ALA A 41 25.05 2.42 12.78
C ALA A 41 24.31 3.72 12.47
N ASP A 42 24.85 4.51 11.56
CA ASP A 42 24.27 5.80 11.17
C ASP A 42 23.56 5.76 9.82
N HIS A 43 23.33 4.57 9.29
CA HIS A 43 22.80 4.39 7.94
C HIS A 43 21.48 3.64 8.01
N ALA A 44 20.44 4.24 7.48
CA ALA A 44 19.14 3.60 7.37
C ALA A 44 18.75 3.54 5.90
N GLU A 45 18.52 2.35 5.39
CA GLU A 45 18.16 2.13 4.00
C GLU A 45 16.96 1.22 3.89
N HIS A 46 16.12 1.47 2.89
CA HIS A 46 15.09 0.53 2.49
C HIS A 46 15.58 -0.28 1.32
N ASP A 47 15.36 -1.60 1.37
CA ASP A 47 15.54 -2.46 0.23
C ASP A 47 14.35 -2.24 -0.71
N SER A 48 14.62 -1.97 -2.00
CA SER A 48 13.55 -1.72 -2.97
C SER A 48 12.61 -2.91 -3.14
N GLU A 49 13.12 -4.14 -2.99
CA GLU A 49 12.28 -5.33 -2.99
C GLU A 49 11.32 -5.34 -1.81
N ASP A 50 11.80 -4.97 -0.63
CA ASP A 50 10.95 -4.92 0.55
C ASP A 50 9.87 -3.85 0.42
N ILE A 51 10.21 -2.70 -0.16
CA ILE A 51 9.24 -1.65 -0.43
C ILE A 51 8.18 -2.17 -1.40
N TRP A 52 8.61 -2.82 -2.47
CA TRP A 52 7.68 -3.36 -3.47
C TRP A 52 6.74 -4.40 -2.88
N ARG A 53 7.27 -5.31 -2.06
CA ARG A 53 6.45 -6.31 -1.38
C ARG A 53 5.43 -5.68 -0.45
N ALA A 54 5.84 -4.65 0.28
CA ALA A 54 4.94 -3.95 1.18
C ALA A 54 3.83 -3.23 0.40
N VAL A 55 4.17 -2.60 -0.72
CA VAL A 55 3.18 -1.95 -1.59
C VAL A 55 2.19 -2.97 -2.12
N CYS A 56 2.67 -4.09 -2.66
CA CYS A 56 1.79 -5.15 -3.16
C CYS A 56 0.88 -5.69 -2.07
N GLY A 57 1.43 -5.91 -0.87
CA GLY A 57 0.64 -6.39 0.26
C GLY A 57 -0.42 -5.39 0.69
N ALA A 58 -0.06 -4.11 0.75
CA ALA A 58 -1.00 -3.06 1.12
C ALA A 58 -2.13 -2.95 0.10
N VAL A 59 -1.81 -2.97 -1.18
CA VAL A 59 -2.83 -2.90 -2.25
C VAL A 59 -3.76 -4.10 -2.19
N ARG A 60 -3.21 -5.31 -2.06
CA ARG A 60 -4.04 -6.52 -1.95
C ARG A 60 -4.94 -6.46 -0.73
N GLY A 61 -4.39 -6.03 0.40
CA GLY A 61 -5.16 -5.91 1.63
C GLY A 61 -6.28 -4.89 1.53
N ALA A 62 -6.00 -3.74 0.94
CA ALA A 62 -7.01 -2.70 0.75
C ALA A 62 -8.12 -3.16 -0.20
N CYS A 63 -7.75 -3.83 -1.29
CA CYS A 63 -8.73 -4.36 -2.24
C CYS A 63 -9.58 -5.47 -1.60
N ALA A 64 -8.96 -6.34 -0.81
CA ALA A 64 -9.70 -7.38 -0.09
C ALA A 64 -10.67 -6.77 0.91
N ALA A 65 -10.23 -5.75 1.66
CA ALA A 65 -11.07 -5.06 2.63
C ALA A 65 -12.25 -4.34 1.97
N ALA A 66 -12.03 -3.84 0.76
CA ALA A 66 -13.06 -3.14 -0.02
C ALA A 66 -13.93 -4.09 -0.84
N ASP A 67 -13.58 -5.39 -0.87
CA ASP A 67 -14.19 -6.37 -1.79
C ASP A 67 -14.12 -5.87 -3.24
N ALA A 68 -12.99 -5.27 -3.59
CA ALA A 68 -12.79 -4.68 -4.90
C ALA A 68 -12.11 -5.67 -5.83
N ARG A 69 -12.65 -5.79 -7.03
CA ARG A 69 -12.06 -6.61 -8.08
C ARG A 69 -11.13 -5.76 -8.94
N PRO A 70 -10.06 -6.34 -9.48
CA PRO A 70 -9.14 -5.58 -10.34
C PRO A 70 -9.84 -4.89 -11.51
N SER A 71 -10.91 -5.46 -12.02
CA SER A 71 -11.67 -4.89 -13.13
C SER A 71 -12.36 -3.56 -12.77
N ARG A 72 -12.46 -3.23 -11.48
CA ARG A 72 -13.09 -1.99 -11.03
C ARG A 72 -12.10 -0.89 -10.69
N VAL A 73 -10.84 -1.22 -10.67
CA VAL A 73 -9.79 -0.25 -10.31
C VAL A 73 -9.26 0.47 -11.54
#